data_aa4a96f78eb39b8f3e67b0037e0e17ec
#
_entry.id   aa4a96f78eb39b8f3e67b0037e0e17ec
#
_cell.length_a   1.000
_cell.length_b   1.000
_cell.length_c   1.000
_cell.angle_alpha   90.00
_cell.angle_beta   90.00
_cell.angle_gamma   90.00
#
_symmetry.space_group_name_H-M   'P 1'
#
loop_
_entity.id
_entity.type
_entity.pdbx_description
1 polymer ?
#
loop_
_entity_poly.entity_id
_entity_poly.type
_entity_poly.pdbx_seq_one_letter_code
_entity_poly.pdbx_strand_id
1 'polypeptide(L)'
;MQGYKLASDTWDSKEYKAIDRVIKSNNFTMGEEVLSFEKEFSNFFNSKYCVMVNSGSSANLLMIASLFFTSDKRKRLKKGDEIIVPAVSWSTTYFPIQQYGLKAVFVDIDPDTLNFDLGQLEK
;
A
#
# COMPACT_ATOMS: atom_id res chain seq x y z
N MET A 1 -8.90 11.14 -30.61
CA MET A 1 -8.31 11.49 -29.29
C MET A 1 -7.39 10.35 -28.89
N GLN A 2 -6.10 10.62 -28.68
CA GLN A 2 -5.24 9.65 -28.04
C GLN A 2 -5.65 9.58 -26.57
N GLY A 3 -6.20 8.43 -26.16
CA GLY A 3 -6.55 8.22 -24.75
C GLY A 3 -5.29 8.13 -23.89
N TYR A 4 -5.36 8.59 -22.65
CA TYR A 4 -4.28 8.40 -21.67
C TYR A 4 -4.12 6.90 -21.40
N LYS A 5 -2.88 6.41 -21.46
CA LYS A 5 -2.56 5.03 -21.08
C LYS A 5 -2.58 4.92 -19.55
N LEU A 6 -3.20 3.88 -19.02
CA LEU A 6 -3.20 3.58 -17.58
C LEU A 6 -1.81 3.17 -17.06
N ALA A 7 -0.97 2.62 -17.94
CA ALA A 7 0.38 2.24 -17.60
C ALA A 7 1.28 2.40 -18.83
N SER A 8 2.55 2.66 -18.62
CA SER A 8 3.60 2.63 -19.62
C SER A 8 4.73 1.72 -19.16
N ASP A 9 5.34 1.02 -20.11
CA ASP A 9 6.54 0.22 -19.85
C ASP A 9 7.76 1.16 -19.79
N THR A 10 8.47 1.09 -18.67
CA THR A 10 9.72 1.84 -18.45
C THR A 10 10.92 0.93 -18.21
N TRP A 11 10.75 -0.37 -18.45
CA TRP A 11 11.80 -1.37 -18.24
C TRP A 11 12.96 -1.20 -19.23
N ASP A 12 14.15 -1.40 -18.70
CA ASP A 12 15.39 -1.45 -19.49
C ASP A 12 16.18 -2.74 -19.21
N SER A 13 17.44 -2.76 -19.58
CA SER A 13 18.31 -3.92 -19.37
C SER A 13 18.55 -4.27 -17.89
N LYS A 14 18.27 -3.36 -16.96
CA LYS A 14 18.50 -3.60 -15.52
C LYS A 14 17.45 -4.51 -14.95
N GLU A 15 16.18 -4.28 -15.30
CA GLU A 15 15.05 -5.11 -14.89
C GLU A 15 15.20 -6.53 -15.44
N TYR A 16 15.53 -6.66 -16.73
CA TYR A 16 15.77 -7.98 -17.33
C TYR A 16 16.91 -8.74 -16.66
N LYS A 17 18.04 -8.06 -16.34
CA LYS A 17 19.15 -8.67 -15.60
C LYS A 17 18.75 -9.08 -14.17
N ALA A 18 17.91 -8.30 -13.51
CA ALA A 18 17.40 -8.64 -12.17
C ALA A 18 16.54 -9.91 -12.21
N ILE A 19 15.63 -10.01 -13.18
CA ILE A 19 14.81 -11.21 -13.41
C ILE A 19 15.70 -12.43 -13.71
N ASP A 20 16.71 -12.27 -14.59
CA ASP A 20 17.63 -13.36 -14.94
C ASP A 20 18.42 -13.88 -13.72
N ARG A 21 18.83 -12.99 -12.79
CA ARG A 21 19.46 -13.42 -11.52
C ARG A 21 18.53 -14.30 -10.69
N VAL A 22 17.24 -13.91 -10.57
CA VAL A 22 16.26 -14.71 -9.82
C VAL A 22 16.04 -16.07 -10.48
N ILE A 23 15.91 -16.10 -11.82
CA ILE A 23 15.77 -17.36 -12.57
C ILE A 23 16.97 -18.29 -12.31
N LYS A 24 18.19 -17.75 -12.39
CA LYS A 24 19.42 -18.51 -12.14
C LYS A 24 19.58 -19.00 -10.71
N SER A 25 19.04 -18.27 -9.75
CA SER A 25 19.07 -18.67 -8.33
C SER A 25 18.15 -19.85 -8.03
N ASN A 26 17.18 -20.13 -8.88
CA ASN A 26 16.11 -21.12 -8.67
C ASN A 26 15.32 -20.90 -7.36
N ASN A 27 15.35 -19.69 -6.82
CA ASN A 27 14.61 -19.31 -5.61
C ASN A 27 13.62 -18.19 -5.95
N PHE A 28 12.35 -18.55 -6.15
CA PHE A 28 11.29 -17.67 -6.66
C PHE A 28 10.41 -17.05 -5.59
N THR A 29 10.60 -17.45 -4.32
CA THR A 29 9.79 -16.94 -3.21
C THR A 29 10.66 -16.62 -2.01
N MET A 30 10.41 -15.49 -1.37
CA MET A 30 11.07 -15.04 -0.13
C MET A 30 12.60 -15.22 -0.14
N GLY A 31 13.21 -14.94 -1.30
CA GLY A 31 14.64 -15.08 -1.53
C GLY A 31 15.45 -13.85 -1.15
N GLU A 32 16.72 -13.84 -1.54
CA GLU A 32 17.68 -12.77 -1.24
C GLU A 32 17.26 -11.40 -1.81
N GLU A 33 16.60 -11.36 -2.97
CA GLU A 33 16.12 -10.12 -3.57
C GLU A 33 15.01 -9.48 -2.71
N VAL A 34 14.12 -10.28 -2.11
CA VAL A 34 13.09 -9.80 -1.17
C VAL A 34 13.74 -9.24 0.08
N LEU A 35 14.68 -9.97 0.69
CA LEU A 35 15.38 -9.51 1.89
C LEU A 35 16.16 -8.21 1.64
N SER A 36 16.83 -8.11 0.48
CA SER A 36 17.54 -6.89 0.08
C SER A 36 16.59 -5.72 -0.08
N PHE A 37 15.48 -5.92 -0.79
CA PHE A 37 14.44 -4.90 -0.94
C PHE A 37 13.89 -4.42 0.42
N GLU A 38 13.51 -5.34 1.31
CA GLU A 38 12.99 -4.99 2.63
C GLU A 38 13.97 -4.18 3.45
N LYS A 39 15.25 -4.54 3.41
CA LYS A 39 16.33 -3.81 4.08
C LYS A 39 16.55 -2.42 3.48
N GLU A 40 16.66 -2.31 2.16
CA GLU A 40 16.89 -1.03 1.49
C GLU A 40 15.71 -0.08 1.68
N PHE A 41 14.49 -0.59 1.51
CA PHE A 41 13.25 0.19 1.69
C PHE A 41 13.10 0.67 3.14
N SER A 42 13.33 -0.20 4.12
CA SER A 42 13.28 0.19 5.53
C SER A 42 14.31 1.28 5.87
N ASN A 43 15.52 1.18 5.33
CA ASN A 43 16.57 2.19 5.50
C ASN A 43 16.17 3.52 4.86
N PHE A 44 15.65 3.48 3.63
CA PHE A 44 15.24 4.68 2.90
C PHE A 44 14.16 5.49 3.64
N PHE A 45 13.17 4.81 4.22
CA PHE A 45 12.10 5.44 5.00
C PHE A 45 12.39 5.59 6.49
N ASN A 46 13.61 5.26 6.93
CA ASN A 46 14.00 5.26 8.36
C ASN A 46 13.00 4.49 9.23
N SER A 47 12.50 3.37 8.72
CA SER A 47 11.61 2.46 9.44
C SER A 47 12.40 1.28 9.99
N LYS A 48 11.94 0.71 11.12
CA LYS A 48 12.64 -0.43 11.73
C LYS A 48 12.48 -1.72 10.92
N TYR A 49 11.35 -1.88 10.26
CA TYR A 49 11.00 -3.07 9.48
C TYR A 49 10.29 -2.67 8.19
N CYS A 50 10.44 -3.53 7.20
CA CYS A 50 9.63 -3.54 6.00
C CYS A 50 9.19 -4.98 5.73
N VAL A 51 8.01 -5.16 5.20
CA VAL A 51 7.49 -6.46 4.75
C VAL A 51 7.04 -6.31 3.32
N MET A 52 7.71 -6.99 2.41
CA MET A 52 7.33 -7.03 1.00
C MET A 52 6.08 -7.89 0.79
N VAL A 53 5.20 -7.43 -0.07
CA VAL A 53 3.99 -8.14 -0.49
C VAL A 53 3.86 -8.13 -2.01
N ASN A 54 3.00 -8.97 -2.54
CA ASN A 54 2.85 -9.15 -3.99
C ASN A 54 2.12 -8.02 -4.71
N SER A 55 1.46 -7.10 -3.98
CA SER A 55 0.71 -5.99 -4.57
C SER A 55 0.42 -4.89 -3.56
N GLY A 56 0.11 -3.68 -4.05
CA GLY A 56 -0.40 -2.59 -3.22
C GLY A 56 -1.71 -2.93 -2.50
N SER A 57 -2.56 -3.76 -3.11
CA SER A 57 -3.80 -4.26 -2.47
C SER A 57 -3.49 -5.08 -1.21
N SER A 58 -2.52 -5.98 -1.29
CA SER A 58 -2.05 -6.76 -0.14
C SER A 58 -1.37 -5.88 0.91
N ALA A 59 -0.65 -4.84 0.48
CA ALA A 59 -0.06 -3.86 1.39
C ALA A 59 -1.13 -3.13 2.20
N ASN A 60 -2.18 -2.63 1.54
CA ASN A 60 -3.31 -1.99 2.20
C ASN A 60 -4.01 -2.93 3.19
N LEU A 61 -4.22 -4.19 2.79
CA LEU A 61 -4.83 -5.19 3.67
C LEU A 61 -3.98 -5.44 4.93
N LEU A 62 -2.67 -5.63 4.78
CA LEU A 62 -1.76 -5.84 5.90
C LEU A 62 -1.60 -4.61 6.79
N MET A 63 -1.63 -3.42 6.20
CA MET A 63 -1.57 -2.17 6.95
C MET A 63 -2.76 -2.07 7.93
N ILE A 64 -3.99 -2.31 7.45
CA ILE A 64 -5.18 -2.33 8.30
C ILE A 64 -5.10 -3.49 9.32
N ALA A 65 -4.71 -4.70 8.86
CA ALA A 65 -4.55 -5.86 9.75
C ALA A 65 -3.58 -5.57 10.90
N SER A 66 -2.47 -4.90 10.63
CA SER A 66 -1.47 -4.58 11.66
C SER A 66 -2.04 -3.77 12.82
N LEU A 67 -3.02 -2.89 12.55
CA LEU A 67 -3.70 -2.10 13.56
C LEU A 67 -4.69 -2.93 14.41
N PHE A 68 -5.25 -4.01 13.86
CA PHE A 68 -6.05 -4.96 14.64
C PHE A 68 -5.22 -5.81 15.60
N PHE A 69 -4.02 -6.19 15.17
CA PHE A 69 -3.16 -7.14 15.90
C PHE A 69 -2.00 -6.47 16.65
N THR A 70 -1.94 -5.13 16.65
CA THR A 70 -0.90 -4.41 17.39
C THR A 70 -0.93 -4.74 18.88
N SER A 71 0.25 -4.82 19.51
CA SER A 71 0.40 -4.95 20.96
C SER A 71 0.02 -3.66 21.72
N ASP A 72 0.11 -2.50 21.07
CA ASP A 72 -0.34 -1.23 21.65
C ASP A 72 -1.86 -1.14 21.62
N LYS A 73 -2.47 -1.44 22.76
CA LYS A 73 -3.93 -1.43 22.93
C LYS A 73 -4.59 -0.09 22.61
N ARG A 74 -3.88 1.04 22.71
CA ARG A 74 -4.41 2.39 22.44
C ARG A 74 -4.61 2.63 20.95
N LYS A 75 -3.81 1.94 20.11
CA LYS A 75 -3.84 2.04 18.66
C LYS A 75 -4.63 0.91 18.00
N ARG A 76 -5.16 -0.02 18.81
CA ARG A 76 -5.83 -1.22 18.29
C ARG A 76 -7.21 -0.89 17.78
N LEU A 77 -7.43 -1.17 16.50
CA LEU A 77 -8.74 -1.08 15.87
C LEU A 77 -9.66 -2.23 16.31
N LYS A 78 -10.96 -1.95 16.29
CA LYS A 78 -12.06 -2.89 16.54
C LYS A 78 -13.06 -2.81 15.38
N LYS A 79 -13.84 -3.86 15.21
CA LYS A 79 -15.00 -3.81 14.30
C LYS A 79 -15.92 -2.64 14.64
N GLY A 80 -16.32 -1.89 13.63
CA GLY A 80 -17.17 -0.72 13.78
C GLY A 80 -16.44 0.60 13.97
N ASP A 81 -15.12 0.59 14.21
CA ASP A 81 -14.32 1.81 14.22
C ASP A 81 -14.31 2.47 12.82
N GLU A 82 -14.10 3.76 12.80
CA GLU A 82 -14.18 4.58 11.60
C GLU A 82 -12.79 4.85 11.04
N ILE A 83 -12.68 4.81 9.71
CA ILE A 83 -11.46 5.15 8.96
C ILE A 83 -11.81 6.21 7.93
N ILE A 84 -11.15 7.35 7.99
CA ILE A 84 -11.28 8.41 7.00
C ILE A 84 -10.57 7.98 5.73
N VAL A 85 -11.26 8.13 4.59
CA VAL A 85 -10.75 7.78 3.26
C VAL A 85 -11.15 8.83 2.23
N PRO A 86 -10.33 9.06 1.20
CA PRO A 86 -10.72 9.97 0.12
C PRO A 86 -11.89 9.39 -0.69
N ALA A 87 -12.85 10.23 -1.08
CA ALA A 87 -13.99 9.80 -1.89
C ALA A 87 -13.57 9.33 -3.30
N VAL A 88 -12.45 9.83 -3.82
CA VAL A 88 -11.89 9.43 -5.11
C VAL A 88 -10.57 8.70 -4.87
N SER A 89 -10.61 7.38 -5.03
CA SER A 89 -9.42 6.52 -4.88
C SER A 89 -9.66 5.17 -5.58
N TRP A 90 -8.62 4.34 -5.60
CA TRP A 90 -8.72 2.99 -6.09
C TRP A 90 -9.52 2.11 -5.12
N SER A 91 -10.31 1.19 -5.64
CA SER A 91 -11.21 0.32 -4.85
C SER A 91 -10.48 -0.45 -3.73
N THR A 92 -9.22 -0.83 -3.94
CA THR A 92 -8.42 -1.55 -2.96
C THR A 92 -7.99 -0.69 -1.75
N THR A 93 -8.24 0.62 -1.77
CA THR A 93 -8.16 1.47 -0.59
C THR A 93 -9.30 1.18 0.39
N TYR A 94 -10.48 0.83 -0.11
CA TYR A 94 -11.69 0.65 0.70
C TYR A 94 -11.94 -0.80 1.11
N PHE A 95 -11.57 -1.78 0.27
CA PHE A 95 -11.84 -3.20 0.54
C PHE A 95 -11.32 -3.69 1.89
N PRO A 96 -10.10 -3.37 2.34
CA PRO A 96 -9.62 -3.80 3.65
C PRO A 96 -10.47 -3.27 4.81
N ILE A 97 -11.00 -2.04 4.69
CA ILE A 97 -11.86 -1.43 5.69
C ILE A 97 -13.12 -2.27 5.86
N GLN A 98 -13.77 -2.61 4.75
CA GLN A 98 -14.97 -3.44 4.76
C GLN A 98 -14.67 -4.88 5.22
N GLN A 99 -13.57 -5.47 4.75
CA GLN A 99 -13.19 -6.84 5.10
C GLN A 99 -12.94 -7.03 6.61
N TYR A 100 -12.38 -6.02 7.27
CA TYR A 100 -12.19 -6.03 8.72
C TYR A 100 -13.40 -5.52 9.51
N GLY A 101 -14.49 -5.18 8.83
CA GLY A 101 -15.72 -4.72 9.48
C GLY A 101 -15.61 -3.32 10.09
N LEU A 102 -14.74 -2.50 9.53
CA LEU A 102 -14.63 -1.07 9.83
C LEU A 102 -15.64 -0.26 9.01
N LYS A 103 -15.82 0.99 9.35
CA LYS A 103 -16.66 1.94 8.63
C LYS A 103 -15.77 2.93 7.87
N ALA A 104 -15.98 3.05 6.57
CA ALA A 104 -15.33 4.09 5.78
C ALA A 104 -16.09 5.42 5.97
N VAL A 105 -15.37 6.46 6.36
CA VAL A 105 -15.85 7.84 6.39
C VAL A 105 -15.24 8.56 5.19
N PHE A 106 -16.05 8.87 4.21
CA PHE A 106 -15.60 9.48 2.97
C PHE A 106 -15.47 11.00 3.13
N VAL A 107 -14.30 11.50 2.77
CA VAL A 107 -14.03 12.94 2.65
C VAL A 107 -13.71 13.24 1.19
N ASP A 108 -14.30 14.29 0.62
CA ASP A 108 -14.07 14.64 -0.77
C ASP A 108 -12.64 15.11 -1.01
N ILE A 109 -12.24 15.17 -2.28
CA ILE A 109 -10.93 15.65 -2.68
C ILE A 109 -11.02 17.12 -3.11
N ASP A 110 -9.96 17.85 -2.86
CA ASP A 110 -9.71 19.15 -3.47
C ASP A 110 -9.27 18.90 -4.93
N PRO A 111 -10.00 19.42 -5.95
CA PRO A 111 -9.69 19.17 -7.35
C PRO A 111 -8.36 19.78 -7.82
N ASP A 112 -7.84 20.79 -7.12
CA ASP A 112 -6.59 21.45 -7.50
C ASP A 112 -5.36 20.67 -7.01
N THR A 113 -5.45 20.07 -5.83
CA THR A 113 -4.35 19.32 -5.20
C THR A 113 -4.48 17.82 -5.33
N LEU A 114 -5.67 17.30 -5.62
CA LEU A 114 -6.05 15.88 -5.63
C LEU A 114 -5.84 15.17 -4.27
N ASN A 115 -5.69 15.95 -3.20
CA ASN A 115 -5.64 15.46 -1.82
C ASN A 115 -7.00 15.66 -1.13
N PHE A 116 -7.10 15.29 0.15
CA PHE A 116 -8.30 15.57 0.95
C PHE A 116 -8.65 17.07 0.93
N ASP A 117 -9.93 17.37 0.79
CA ASP A 117 -10.46 18.70 1.10
C ASP A 117 -10.38 18.91 2.62
N LEU A 118 -9.44 19.76 3.05
CA LEU A 118 -9.18 20.01 4.47
C LEU A 118 -10.37 20.68 5.16
N GLY A 119 -11.16 21.49 4.44
CA GLY A 119 -12.35 22.11 4.99
C GLY A 119 -13.49 21.12 5.30
N GLN A 120 -13.51 19.97 4.59
CA GLN A 120 -14.43 18.87 4.89
C GLN A 120 -13.87 17.91 5.93
N LEU A 121 -12.55 17.74 5.98
CA LEU A 121 -11.88 16.87 6.94
C LEU A 121 -12.05 17.36 8.40
N GLU A 122 -12.19 18.68 8.60
CA GLU A 122 -12.35 19.30 9.93
C GLU A 122 -13.78 19.26 10.47
N LYS A 123 -14.77 18.85 9.67
CA LYS A 123 -16.18 18.74 10.04
C LYS A 123 -16.53 17.36 10.58
#